data_29b767b0bd0f16d8341b5d7932b7407b
#
_entry.id   29b767b0bd0f16d8341b5d7932b7407b
#
_cell.length_a   1.000
_cell.length_b   1.000
_cell.length_c   1.000
_cell.angle_alpha   90.00
_cell.angle_beta   90.00
_cell.angle_gamma   90.00
#
_symmetry.space_group_name_H-M   'P 1'
#
loop_
_entity.id
_entity.type
_entity.pdbx_description
1 polymer ?
#
loop_
_entity_poly.entity_id
_entity_poly.type
_entity_poly.pdbx_seq_one_letter_code
_entity_poly.pdbx_strand_id
1 'polypeptide(L)'
;YIILSTVLVTVFILFTFIFSPNQFNSENSSKQKTIYFVDHISSAHQKVIDLFNEKNKGSLRVETINLSFDKFSTNERKELLARYLRSKNNRIDIFSVDQIWVPRFARWGVPIQQFLDSTEINTIIPNALETCYYKDSLVAVPLYIDIALMFYRDDLIRKFSDYPELKKQLDQSITW
;
A
#
# COMPACT_ATOMS: atom_id res chain seq x y z
N TYR A 1 45.22 -16.26 54.60
CA TYR A 1 44.52 -15.01 54.31
C TYR A 1 44.80 -14.53 52.88
N ILE A 2 46.03 -14.55 52.38
CA ILE A 2 46.42 -14.07 51.04
C ILE A 2 45.69 -14.88 49.96
N ILE A 3 45.65 -16.22 50.04
CA ILE A 3 44.97 -17.07 49.05
C ILE A 3 43.45 -16.79 49.00
N LEU A 4 42.82 -16.57 50.14
CA LEU A 4 41.41 -16.25 50.21
C LEU A 4 41.09 -14.87 49.58
N SER A 5 41.98 -13.90 49.80
CA SER A 5 41.87 -12.58 49.19
C SER A 5 42.03 -12.61 47.69
N THR A 6 42.98 -13.38 47.14
CA THR A 6 43.16 -13.51 45.68
C THR A 6 42.00 -14.21 44.99
N VAL A 7 41.42 -15.23 45.62
CA VAL A 7 40.21 -15.92 45.09
C VAL A 7 39.02 -14.93 45.06
N LEU A 8 38.85 -14.14 46.10
CA LEU A 8 37.75 -13.20 46.18
C LEU A 8 37.84 -12.08 45.15
N VAL A 9 39.05 -11.56 44.88
CA VAL A 9 39.34 -10.58 43.81
C VAL A 9 39.11 -11.18 42.45
N THR A 10 39.56 -12.40 42.15
CA THR A 10 39.32 -13.04 40.85
C THR A 10 37.84 -13.32 40.59
N VAL A 11 37.10 -13.76 41.58
CA VAL A 11 35.65 -13.95 41.50
C VAL A 11 34.96 -12.60 41.22
N PHE A 12 35.38 -11.54 41.91
CA PHE A 12 34.81 -10.19 41.68
C PHE A 12 35.09 -9.66 40.25
N ILE A 13 36.30 -9.87 39.74
CA ILE A 13 36.67 -9.51 38.37
C ILE A 13 35.84 -10.33 37.37
N LEU A 14 35.71 -11.64 37.56
CA LEU A 14 34.85 -12.47 36.70
C LEU A 14 33.38 -12.03 36.77
N PHE A 15 32.90 -11.72 37.94
CA PHE A 15 31.53 -11.21 38.12
C PHE A 15 31.31 -9.88 37.38
N THR A 16 32.27 -8.95 37.46
CA THR A 16 32.17 -7.68 36.70
C THR A 16 32.28 -7.88 35.20
N PHE A 17 33.02 -8.89 34.71
CA PHE A 17 33.05 -9.26 33.29
C PHE A 17 31.77 -9.95 32.81
N ILE A 18 31.13 -10.79 33.63
CA ILE A 18 29.92 -11.53 33.27
C ILE A 18 28.68 -10.64 33.42
N PHE A 19 28.64 -9.79 34.46
CA PHE A 19 27.52 -8.90 34.76
C PHE A 19 27.79 -7.44 34.38
N SER A 20 28.96 -7.11 33.81
CA SER A 20 29.08 -5.84 33.14
C SER A 20 27.99 -5.82 32.08
N PRO A 21 27.02 -4.89 32.12
CA PRO A 21 26.19 -4.69 30.97
C PRO A 21 27.18 -4.36 29.86
N ASN A 22 27.36 -5.33 28.94
CA ASN A 22 28.00 -5.03 27.70
C ASN A 22 27.31 -3.75 27.24
N GLN A 23 28.00 -2.64 27.31
CA GLN A 23 27.76 -1.53 26.43
C GLN A 23 28.09 -2.08 25.03
N PHE A 24 27.24 -3.01 24.57
CA PHE A 24 27.00 -3.06 23.16
C PHE A 24 26.66 -1.62 22.85
N ASN A 25 27.58 -0.99 22.16
CA ASN A 25 27.31 0.22 21.43
C ASN A 25 25.94 -0.01 20.84
N SER A 26 24.93 0.55 21.46
CA SER A 26 23.73 0.93 20.81
C SER A 26 24.22 1.93 19.76
N GLU A 27 24.85 1.41 18.70
CA GLU A 27 24.74 2.05 17.43
C GLU A 27 23.25 2.33 17.35
N ASN A 28 22.92 3.60 17.30
CA ASN A 28 21.64 4.10 16.82
C ASN A 28 21.48 3.62 15.36
N SER A 29 21.39 2.32 15.17
CA SER A 29 20.75 1.75 14.00
C SER A 29 19.29 2.09 14.24
N SER A 30 18.89 3.24 13.72
CA SER A 30 17.50 3.63 13.63
C SER A 30 16.80 2.44 13.03
N LYS A 31 16.05 1.72 13.88
CA LYS A 31 15.41 0.46 13.48
C LYS A 31 14.56 0.80 12.28
N GLN A 32 14.92 0.28 11.11
CA GLN A 32 14.23 0.54 9.85
C GLN A 32 12.73 0.34 10.07
N LYS A 33 11.95 1.39 9.83
CA LYS A 33 10.50 1.36 10.01
C LYS A 33 9.87 0.63 8.82
N THR A 34 9.03 -0.36 9.10
CA THR A 34 8.31 -1.10 8.07
C THR A 34 6.89 -0.58 7.96
N ILE A 35 6.43 -0.37 6.71
CA ILE A 35 5.06 -0.02 6.33
C ILE A 35 4.48 -1.21 5.58
N TYR A 36 3.32 -1.70 5.98
CA TYR A 36 2.61 -2.80 5.33
C TYR A 36 1.56 -2.28 4.37
N PHE A 37 1.75 -2.59 3.09
CA PHE A 37 0.84 -2.22 2.01
C PHE A 37 0.07 -3.44 1.49
N VAL A 38 -1.26 -3.34 1.51
CA VAL A 38 -2.18 -4.40 1.06
C VAL A 38 -2.81 -4.02 -0.26
N ASP A 39 -2.55 -4.81 -1.30
CA ASP A 39 -3.14 -4.64 -2.63
C ASP A 39 -3.00 -5.93 -3.46
N HIS A 40 -3.53 -5.91 -4.69
CA HIS A 40 -3.08 -6.77 -5.77
C HIS A 40 -1.76 -6.22 -6.33
N ILE A 41 -0.66 -6.89 -6.01
CA ILE A 41 0.67 -6.43 -6.41
C ILE A 41 1.01 -6.95 -7.81
N SER A 42 0.88 -6.09 -8.80
CA SER A 42 1.38 -6.36 -10.15
C SER A 42 2.90 -6.28 -10.22
N SER A 43 3.48 -6.80 -11.30
CA SER A 43 4.94 -6.66 -11.54
C SER A 43 5.40 -5.20 -11.64
N ALA A 44 4.55 -4.31 -12.12
CA ALA A 44 4.83 -2.88 -12.18
C ALA A 44 4.81 -2.25 -10.78
N HIS A 45 3.81 -2.58 -9.96
CA HIS A 45 3.75 -2.13 -8.56
C HIS A 45 4.96 -2.62 -7.77
N GLN A 46 5.36 -3.88 -7.95
CA GLN A 46 6.54 -4.43 -7.27
C GLN A 46 7.81 -3.64 -7.61
N LYS A 47 8.03 -3.31 -8.87
CA LYS A 47 9.19 -2.49 -9.28
C LYS A 47 9.23 -1.12 -8.61
N VAL A 48 8.09 -0.45 -8.49
CA VAL A 48 8.00 0.86 -7.81
C VAL A 48 8.32 0.72 -6.33
N ILE A 49 7.80 -0.33 -5.68
CA ILE A 49 8.07 -0.63 -4.28
C ILE A 49 9.55 -0.95 -4.05
N ASP A 50 10.16 -1.73 -4.93
CA ASP A 50 11.58 -2.09 -4.85
C ASP A 50 12.47 -0.83 -4.98
N LEU A 51 12.16 0.05 -5.93
CA LEU A 51 12.86 1.34 -6.09
C LEU A 51 12.69 2.25 -4.86
N PHE A 52 11.49 2.30 -4.28
CA PHE A 52 11.24 3.03 -3.05
C PHE A 52 12.08 2.48 -1.88
N ASN A 53 12.09 1.14 -1.73
CA ASN A 53 12.83 0.45 -0.67
C ASN A 53 14.34 0.64 -0.82
N GLU A 54 14.86 0.63 -2.04
CA GLU A 54 16.26 0.90 -2.32
C GLU A 54 16.63 2.35 -1.96
N LYS A 55 15.82 3.32 -2.40
CA LYS A 55 16.04 4.74 -2.11
C LYS A 55 16.00 5.06 -0.61
N ASN A 56 15.17 4.36 0.16
CA ASN A 56 14.96 4.60 1.58
C ASN A 56 15.63 3.56 2.49
N LYS A 57 16.62 2.83 1.97
CA LYS A 57 17.33 1.78 2.71
C LYS A 57 17.87 2.29 4.05
N GLY A 58 17.56 1.53 5.11
CA GLY A 58 17.99 1.85 6.48
C GLY A 58 17.02 2.75 7.27
N SER A 59 16.12 3.49 6.60
CA SER A 59 15.14 4.36 7.27
C SER A 59 13.72 3.80 7.21
N LEU A 60 13.25 3.48 6.01
CA LEU A 60 11.88 3.07 5.76
C LEU A 60 11.84 1.92 4.76
N ARG A 61 10.93 0.96 4.96
CA ARG A 61 10.70 -0.18 4.07
C ARG A 61 9.20 -0.41 3.90
N VAL A 62 8.77 -0.60 2.67
CA VAL A 62 7.42 -1.08 2.36
C VAL A 62 7.47 -2.60 2.17
N GLU A 63 6.64 -3.32 2.92
CA GLU A 63 6.35 -4.74 2.74
C GLU A 63 4.93 -4.93 2.23
N THR A 64 4.76 -5.84 1.28
CA THR A 64 3.47 -6.03 0.61
C THR A 64 2.72 -7.24 1.15
N ILE A 65 1.41 -7.10 1.30
CA ILE A 65 0.47 -8.20 1.52
C ILE A 65 -0.34 -8.34 0.24
N ASN A 66 0.05 -9.31 -0.61
CA ASN A 66 -0.53 -9.48 -1.93
C ASN A 66 -1.87 -10.24 -1.87
N LEU A 67 -2.95 -9.55 -2.17
CA LEU A 67 -4.29 -10.11 -2.40
C LEU A 67 -4.51 -10.32 -3.90
N SER A 68 -3.82 -11.30 -4.49
CA SER A 68 -3.81 -11.57 -5.93
C SER A 68 -5.22 -11.87 -6.48
N PHE A 69 -5.50 -11.35 -7.69
CA PHE A 69 -6.71 -11.66 -8.45
C PHE A 69 -6.83 -13.13 -8.84
N ASP A 70 -5.71 -13.84 -8.94
CA ASP A 70 -5.72 -15.27 -9.26
C ASP A 70 -6.25 -16.13 -8.11
N LYS A 71 -6.20 -15.61 -6.89
CA LYS A 71 -6.61 -16.35 -5.67
C LYS A 71 -7.90 -15.84 -5.06
N PHE A 72 -8.24 -14.58 -5.29
CA PHE A 72 -9.36 -13.91 -4.64
C PHE A 72 -10.16 -13.09 -5.65
N SER A 73 -11.44 -13.27 -5.69
CA SER A 73 -12.36 -12.37 -6.39
C SER A 73 -12.37 -10.98 -5.72
N THR A 74 -12.85 -9.97 -6.42
CA THR A 74 -12.98 -8.60 -5.90
C THR A 74 -13.76 -8.57 -4.58
N ASN A 75 -14.83 -9.34 -4.45
CA ASN A 75 -15.61 -9.40 -3.21
C ASN A 75 -14.85 -10.06 -2.06
N GLU A 76 -14.14 -11.15 -2.32
CA GLU A 76 -13.34 -11.82 -1.29
C GLU A 76 -12.21 -10.92 -0.79
N ARG A 77 -11.51 -10.23 -1.69
CA ARG A 77 -10.47 -9.26 -1.34
C ARG A 77 -11.02 -8.15 -0.43
N LYS A 78 -12.15 -7.57 -0.80
CA LYS A 78 -12.86 -6.55 -0.01
C LYS A 78 -13.23 -7.05 1.39
N GLU A 79 -13.80 -8.25 1.49
CA GLU A 79 -14.21 -8.81 2.78
C GLU A 79 -13.00 -9.22 3.65
N LEU A 80 -11.95 -9.75 3.05
CA LEU A 80 -10.69 -10.03 3.74
C LEU A 80 -10.07 -8.75 4.31
N LEU A 81 -9.96 -7.71 3.49
CA LEU A 81 -9.45 -6.41 3.91
C LEU A 81 -10.28 -5.83 5.06
N ALA A 82 -11.62 -5.84 4.93
CA ALA A 82 -12.52 -5.36 5.99
C ALA A 82 -12.40 -6.18 7.28
N ARG A 83 -12.10 -7.47 7.18
CA ARG A 83 -11.85 -8.34 8.34
C ARG A 83 -10.55 -7.99 9.02
N TYR A 84 -9.47 -7.82 8.26
CA TYR A 84 -8.16 -7.40 8.79
C TYR A 84 -8.25 -6.06 9.51
N LEU A 85 -8.88 -5.06 8.89
CA LEU A 85 -9.04 -3.72 9.48
C LEU A 85 -9.90 -3.73 10.75
N ARG A 86 -10.94 -4.60 10.82
CA ARG A 86 -11.77 -4.76 12.01
C ARG A 86 -11.04 -5.44 13.17
N SER A 87 -10.14 -6.36 12.87
CA SER A 87 -9.41 -7.10 13.91
C SER A 87 -8.41 -6.26 14.68
N LYS A 88 -8.24 -4.97 14.32
CA LYS A 88 -7.23 -4.05 14.90
C LYS A 88 -5.82 -4.65 14.87
N ASN A 89 -5.57 -5.55 13.95
CA ASN A 89 -4.25 -6.10 13.74
C ASN A 89 -3.39 -5.00 13.08
N ASN A 90 -2.43 -4.48 13.81
CA ASN A 90 -1.54 -3.38 13.42
C ASN A 90 -0.56 -3.76 12.27
N ARG A 91 -0.98 -4.66 11.37
CA ARG A 91 -0.19 -5.13 10.24
C ARG A 91 -0.58 -4.50 8.90
N ILE A 92 -1.47 -3.52 8.90
CA ILE A 92 -1.87 -2.81 7.68
C ILE A 92 -1.75 -1.33 7.96
N ASP A 93 -0.86 -0.66 7.23
CA ASP A 93 -0.66 0.78 7.30
C ASP A 93 -1.28 1.46 6.07
N ILE A 94 -1.17 0.83 4.90
CA ILE A 94 -1.71 1.32 3.64
C ILE A 94 -2.49 0.20 2.95
N PHE A 95 -3.60 0.53 2.34
CA PHE A 95 -4.39 -0.43 1.55
C PHE A 95 -5.03 0.25 0.36
N SER A 96 -5.26 -0.51 -0.72
CA SER A 96 -6.03 -0.05 -1.87
C SER A 96 -7.44 -0.63 -1.88
N VAL A 97 -8.36 0.13 -2.44
CA VAL A 97 -9.75 -0.29 -2.69
C VAL A 97 -10.24 0.35 -4.00
N ASP A 98 -11.19 -0.30 -4.65
CA ASP A 98 -11.89 0.29 -5.78
C ASP A 98 -12.63 1.56 -5.33
N GLN A 99 -12.70 2.57 -6.20
CA GLN A 99 -13.29 3.88 -5.90
C GLN A 99 -14.69 3.79 -5.27
N ILE A 100 -15.51 2.84 -5.71
CA ILE A 100 -16.87 2.62 -5.19
C ILE A 100 -16.89 2.22 -3.70
N TRP A 101 -15.78 1.74 -3.18
CA TRP A 101 -15.64 1.30 -1.79
C TRP A 101 -15.05 2.37 -0.87
N VAL A 102 -14.59 3.50 -1.39
CA VAL A 102 -14.03 4.60 -0.57
C VAL A 102 -14.97 5.00 0.58
N PRO A 103 -16.28 5.21 0.39
CA PRO A 103 -17.18 5.56 1.50
C PRO A 103 -17.25 4.49 2.59
N ARG A 104 -17.17 3.21 2.23
CA ARG A 104 -17.20 2.10 3.19
C ARG A 104 -15.93 2.00 4.01
N PHE A 105 -14.78 2.29 3.39
CA PHE A 105 -13.46 2.12 4.00
C PHE A 105 -12.92 3.40 4.64
N ALA A 106 -13.50 4.56 4.37
CA ALA A 106 -13.09 5.86 4.92
C ALA A 106 -12.97 5.89 6.45
N ARG A 107 -13.76 5.10 7.17
CA ARG A 107 -13.71 5.00 8.64
C ARG A 107 -12.39 4.43 9.19
N TRP A 108 -11.60 3.78 8.38
CA TRP A 108 -10.26 3.27 8.73
C TRP A 108 -9.14 4.14 8.18
N GLY A 109 -9.46 5.07 7.26
CA GLY A 109 -8.53 6.05 6.74
C GLY A 109 -8.41 7.26 7.64
N VAL A 110 -7.33 8.00 7.49
CA VAL A 110 -7.14 9.31 8.10
C VAL A 110 -7.26 10.38 7.03
N PRO A 111 -7.74 11.60 7.36
CA PRO A 111 -7.69 12.72 6.43
C PRO A 111 -6.24 13.01 6.03
N ILE A 112 -5.93 12.90 4.74
CA ILE A 112 -4.56 12.99 4.22
C ILE A 112 -4.20 14.36 3.63
N GLN A 113 -5.18 15.25 3.43
CA GLN A 113 -4.94 16.59 2.87
C GLN A 113 -3.92 17.42 3.66
N GLN A 114 -3.77 17.16 4.95
CA GLN A 114 -2.78 17.85 5.78
C GLN A 114 -1.33 17.38 5.54
N PHE A 115 -1.14 16.26 4.85
CA PHE A 115 0.16 15.66 4.55
C PHE A 115 0.58 15.86 3.09
N LEU A 116 -0.32 16.37 2.25
CA LEU A 116 -0.08 16.64 0.84
C LEU A 116 -0.07 18.15 0.62
N ASP A 117 0.92 18.62 -0.11
CA ASP A 117 0.88 20.02 -0.49
C ASP A 117 -0.03 20.27 -1.71
N SER A 118 -0.37 21.52 -1.95
CA SER A 118 -1.27 21.90 -3.04
C SER A 118 -0.68 21.58 -4.42
N THR A 119 0.63 21.55 -4.56
CA THR A 119 1.29 21.23 -5.84
C THR A 119 1.16 19.74 -6.15
N GLU A 120 1.30 18.87 -5.15
CA GLU A 120 1.08 17.43 -5.30
C GLU A 120 -0.38 17.13 -5.66
N ILE A 121 -1.33 17.73 -4.94
CA ILE A 121 -2.77 17.55 -5.21
C ILE A 121 -3.12 17.99 -6.63
N ASN A 122 -2.59 19.11 -7.10
CA ASN A 122 -2.86 19.66 -8.42
C ASN A 122 -2.29 18.81 -9.57
N THR A 123 -1.37 17.88 -9.31
CA THR A 123 -0.89 16.92 -10.31
C THR A 123 -1.84 15.76 -10.55
N ILE A 124 -2.80 15.56 -9.64
CA ILE A 124 -3.76 14.46 -9.72
C ILE A 124 -4.91 14.84 -10.66
N ILE A 125 -5.34 13.90 -11.49
CA ILE A 125 -6.51 14.10 -12.37
C ILE A 125 -7.74 14.44 -11.52
N PRO A 126 -8.40 15.59 -11.73
CA PRO A 126 -9.47 16.06 -10.84
C PRO A 126 -10.62 15.05 -10.66
N ASN A 127 -11.08 14.42 -11.73
CA ASN A 127 -12.17 13.43 -11.68
C ASN A 127 -11.80 12.18 -10.86
N ALA A 128 -10.52 11.79 -10.86
CA ALA A 128 -10.05 10.68 -10.03
C ALA A 128 -9.92 11.10 -8.57
N LEU A 129 -9.43 12.31 -8.32
CA LEU A 129 -9.29 12.86 -6.98
C LEU A 129 -10.65 13.01 -6.28
N GLU A 130 -11.69 13.45 -7.01
CA GLU A 130 -13.05 13.61 -6.50
C GLU A 130 -13.59 12.33 -5.86
N THR A 131 -13.27 11.17 -6.43
CA THR A 131 -13.69 9.87 -5.90
C THR A 131 -13.02 9.48 -4.59
N CYS A 132 -11.97 10.19 -4.20
CA CYS A 132 -11.18 9.95 -2.99
C CYS A 132 -11.68 10.75 -1.77
N TYR A 133 -12.69 11.59 -1.96
CA TYR A 133 -13.30 12.35 -0.86
C TYR A 133 -14.41 11.55 -0.18
N TYR A 134 -14.50 11.70 1.12
CA TYR A 134 -15.62 11.26 1.93
C TYR A 134 -15.96 12.31 2.97
N LYS A 135 -17.20 12.85 2.95
CA LYS A 135 -17.67 13.91 3.87
C LYS A 135 -16.66 15.07 3.95
N ASP A 136 -16.36 15.69 2.83
CA ASP A 136 -15.45 16.83 2.69
C ASP A 136 -13.99 16.59 3.09
N SER A 137 -13.63 15.35 3.41
CA SER A 137 -12.25 14.95 3.77
C SER A 137 -11.63 14.11 2.67
N LEU A 138 -10.43 14.45 2.24
CA LEU A 138 -9.62 13.63 1.35
C LEU A 138 -9.06 12.46 2.17
N VAL A 139 -9.59 11.26 1.94
CA VAL A 139 -9.25 10.04 2.71
C VAL A 139 -8.43 9.03 1.93
N ALA A 140 -8.23 9.25 0.65
CA ALA A 140 -7.44 8.42 -0.23
C ALA A 140 -6.77 9.25 -1.32
N VAL A 141 -5.86 8.63 -2.09
CA VAL A 141 -5.33 9.16 -3.36
C VAL A 141 -5.50 8.10 -4.44
N PRO A 142 -5.70 8.49 -5.70
CA PRO A 142 -5.75 7.52 -6.79
C PRO A 142 -4.38 6.83 -6.93
N LEU A 143 -4.39 5.51 -6.97
CA LEU A 143 -3.17 4.73 -7.23
C LEU A 143 -2.95 4.56 -8.74
N TYR A 144 -4.02 4.24 -9.46
CA TYR A 144 -4.06 4.14 -10.93
C TYR A 144 -5.52 4.29 -11.41
N ILE A 145 -5.69 4.48 -12.71
CA ILE A 145 -7.00 4.62 -13.34
C ILE A 145 -7.09 3.55 -14.42
N ASP A 146 -8.10 2.70 -14.32
CA ASP A 146 -8.46 1.73 -15.35
C ASP A 146 -9.58 2.30 -16.21
N ILE A 147 -9.45 2.14 -17.51
CA ILE A 147 -10.45 2.55 -18.49
C ILE A 147 -10.90 1.31 -19.26
N ALA A 148 -12.18 1.02 -19.23
CA ALA A 148 -12.75 0.00 -20.08
C ALA A 148 -12.92 0.57 -21.49
N LEU A 149 -12.35 -0.12 -22.48
CA LEU A 149 -12.46 0.23 -23.88
C LEU A 149 -13.09 -0.93 -24.65
N MET A 150 -14.04 -0.61 -25.52
CA MET A 150 -14.59 -1.57 -26.47
C MET A 150 -13.82 -1.50 -27.77
N PHE A 151 -13.24 -2.63 -28.20
CA PHE A 151 -12.66 -2.80 -29.52
C PHE A 151 -13.59 -3.61 -30.39
N TYR A 152 -13.78 -3.19 -31.63
CA TYR A 152 -14.59 -3.94 -32.59
C TYR A 152 -13.88 -4.10 -33.93
N ARG A 153 -14.23 -5.14 -34.65
CA ARG A 153 -13.73 -5.44 -35.98
C ARG A 153 -14.64 -4.79 -37.03
N ASP A 154 -14.26 -3.61 -37.52
CA ASP A 154 -15.03 -2.85 -38.54
C ASP A 154 -15.26 -3.67 -39.81
N ASP A 155 -14.25 -4.44 -40.25
CA ASP A 155 -14.37 -5.34 -41.41
C ASP A 155 -15.42 -6.44 -41.23
N LEU A 156 -15.76 -6.82 -40.02
CA LEU A 156 -16.82 -7.79 -39.71
C LEU A 156 -18.18 -7.12 -39.63
N ILE A 157 -18.30 -5.99 -38.91
CA ILE A 157 -19.59 -5.33 -38.76
C ILE A 157 -20.09 -4.70 -40.04
N ARG A 158 -19.24 -4.35 -41.01
CA ARG A 158 -19.63 -3.91 -42.38
C ARG A 158 -20.47 -4.92 -43.14
N LYS A 159 -20.46 -6.18 -42.73
CA LYS A 159 -21.24 -7.25 -43.38
C LYS A 159 -22.70 -7.30 -42.92
N PHE A 160 -23.04 -6.55 -41.88
CA PHE A 160 -24.42 -6.47 -41.41
C PHE A 160 -25.22 -5.43 -42.22
N SER A 161 -26.48 -5.72 -42.46
CA SER A 161 -27.37 -4.87 -43.27
C SER A 161 -27.62 -3.50 -42.64
N ASP A 162 -27.57 -3.44 -41.29
CA ASP A 162 -27.74 -2.24 -40.50
C ASP A 162 -26.43 -1.54 -40.11
N TYR A 163 -25.34 -1.88 -40.80
CA TYR A 163 -24.01 -1.28 -40.54
C TYR A 163 -24.02 0.24 -40.47
N PRO A 164 -24.69 1.02 -41.36
CA PRO A 164 -24.66 2.48 -41.28
C PRO A 164 -25.20 3.02 -39.96
N GLU A 165 -26.27 2.44 -39.46
CA GLU A 165 -26.88 2.86 -38.19
C GLU A 165 -26.02 2.37 -36.99
N LEU A 166 -25.55 1.15 -37.03
CA LEU A 166 -24.64 0.60 -36.02
C LEU A 166 -23.35 1.44 -35.92
N LYS A 167 -22.74 1.79 -37.05
CA LYS A 167 -21.55 2.60 -37.11
C LYS A 167 -21.77 3.97 -36.51
N LYS A 168 -22.90 4.62 -36.80
CA LYS A 168 -23.27 5.90 -36.22
C LYS A 168 -23.40 5.82 -34.71
N GLN A 169 -24.02 4.76 -34.17
CA GLN A 169 -24.14 4.54 -32.73
C GLN A 169 -22.78 4.31 -32.07
N LEU A 170 -21.89 3.52 -32.69
CA LEU A 170 -20.53 3.31 -32.23
C LEU A 170 -19.72 4.60 -32.16
N ASP A 171 -19.86 5.47 -33.16
CA ASP A 171 -19.14 6.75 -33.24
C ASP A 171 -19.70 7.80 -32.24
N GLN A 172 -20.96 7.68 -31.85
CA GLN A 172 -21.65 8.61 -30.93
C GLN A 172 -21.66 8.17 -29.46
N SER A 173 -20.98 7.10 -29.13
CA SER A 173 -21.02 6.36 -27.86
C SER A 173 -22.26 5.48 -27.69
N ILE A 174 -22.02 4.18 -27.57
CA ILE A 174 -23.03 3.21 -27.16
C ILE A 174 -23.16 3.21 -25.64
N THR A 175 -24.39 3.33 -25.16
CA THR A 175 -24.74 3.02 -23.76
C THR A 175 -25.10 1.55 -23.67
N TRP A 176 -24.67 0.90 -22.60
CA TRP A 176 -24.95 -0.52 -22.29
C TRP A 176 -26.35 -0.70 -21.75
#